data_1f6b4092f3edf024b84fa9329ba4005a
#
_entry.id   1f6b4092f3edf024b84fa9329ba4005a
#
_cell.length_a   1.000
_cell.length_b   1.000
_cell.length_c   1.000
_cell.angle_alpha   90.00
_cell.angle_beta   90.00
_cell.angle_gamma   90.00
#
_symmetry.space_group_name_H-M   'P 1'
#
loop_
_entity.id
_entity.type
_entity.pdbx_description
1 polymer ?
#
loop_
_entity_poly.entity_id
_entity_poly.type
_entity_poly.pdbx_seq_one_letter_code
_entity_poly.pdbx_strand_id
1 'polypeptide(L)'
;LYLALTSLPWAIPSLTKFLFTAYKIAATLLFCQGLYNASEVADLLLASFSPEIRNNKTLRSLLDTTYKVLVIILGAATCAQIVGFPIGSIVAGAGLVGLTISLAAQESASNLFSGIVILLDKPFSIGDWITVGNVEGEVIDINFRSTRIRSMDHSVIIITNSQICASTVQNAALRTMRPYKFNLGVTYGLSLIHI
;
A
#
# COMPACT_ATOMS: atom_id res chain seq x y z
N LEU A 1 1.63 23.75 -35.46
CA LEU A 1 0.27 24.13 -35.93
C LEU A 1 -0.14 25.46 -35.32
N TYR A 2 0.01 25.70 -34.02
CA TYR A 2 -0.32 26.98 -33.35
C TYR A 2 0.47 28.15 -33.93
N LEU A 3 1.81 28.03 -34.06
CA LEU A 3 2.68 29.04 -34.63
C LEU A 3 2.35 29.32 -36.11
N ALA A 4 1.92 28.33 -36.88
CA ALA A 4 1.52 28.50 -38.28
C ALA A 4 0.16 29.22 -38.40
N LEU A 5 -0.78 28.98 -37.45
CA LEU A 5 -2.09 29.64 -37.44
C LEU A 5 -2.02 31.10 -36.96
N THR A 6 -1.10 31.41 -36.02
CA THR A 6 -0.92 32.78 -35.50
C THR A 6 -0.12 33.68 -36.44
N SER A 7 0.62 33.11 -37.39
CA SER A 7 1.39 33.88 -38.40
C SER A 7 0.57 34.34 -39.62
N LEU A 8 -0.71 33.93 -39.73
CA LEU A 8 -1.59 34.37 -40.78
C LEU A 8 -2.20 35.76 -40.48
N PRO A 9 -1.98 36.78 -41.32
CA PRO A 9 -2.39 38.17 -41.05
C PRO A 9 -3.93 38.41 -41.06
N TRP A 10 -4.72 37.39 -41.41
CA TRP A 10 -6.20 37.42 -41.46
C TRP A 10 -6.86 36.51 -40.42
N ALA A 11 -6.09 35.96 -39.50
CA ALA A 11 -6.64 35.05 -38.48
C ALA A 11 -7.61 35.81 -37.56
N ILE A 12 -8.91 35.50 -37.66
CA ILE A 12 -9.93 36.01 -36.75
C ILE A 12 -9.61 35.47 -35.35
N PRO A 13 -9.36 36.32 -34.33
CA PRO A 13 -8.92 35.88 -33.01
C PRO A 13 -9.87 34.89 -32.33
N SER A 14 -11.16 34.94 -32.67
CA SER A 14 -12.17 34.00 -32.17
C SER A 14 -12.02 32.61 -32.78
N LEU A 15 -11.70 32.52 -34.07
CA LEU A 15 -11.50 31.26 -34.77
C LEU A 15 -10.24 30.51 -34.27
N THR A 16 -9.15 31.24 -34.08
CA THR A 16 -7.90 30.65 -33.56
C THR A 16 -8.06 30.13 -32.14
N LYS A 17 -8.77 30.85 -31.26
CA LYS A 17 -9.11 30.37 -29.91
C LYS A 17 -9.97 29.12 -29.95
N PHE A 18 -10.99 29.08 -30.80
CA PHE A 18 -11.86 27.91 -30.94
C PHE A 18 -11.09 26.70 -31.44
N LEU A 19 -10.29 26.83 -32.50
CA LEU A 19 -9.45 25.73 -33.02
C LEU A 19 -8.44 25.23 -31.99
N PHE A 20 -7.86 26.14 -31.21
CA PHE A 20 -6.91 25.76 -30.17
C PHE A 20 -7.57 25.00 -28.99
N THR A 21 -8.78 25.45 -28.59
CA THR A 21 -9.56 24.75 -27.58
C THR A 21 -10.00 23.36 -28.09
N ALA A 22 -10.47 23.27 -29.33
CA ALA A 22 -10.83 21.98 -29.94
C ALA A 22 -9.63 21.02 -30.03
N TYR A 23 -8.45 21.54 -30.41
CA TYR A 23 -7.22 20.78 -30.44
C TYR A 23 -6.85 20.23 -29.03
N LYS A 24 -6.92 21.08 -28.00
CA LYS A 24 -6.65 20.65 -26.60
C LYS A 24 -7.59 19.55 -26.15
N ILE A 25 -8.90 19.68 -26.42
CA ILE A 25 -9.89 18.68 -26.09
C ILE A 25 -9.60 17.37 -26.83
N ALA A 26 -9.34 17.42 -28.14
CA ALA A 26 -9.03 16.26 -28.94
C ALA A 26 -7.75 15.56 -28.43
N ALA A 27 -6.69 16.31 -28.13
CA ALA A 27 -5.46 15.76 -27.57
C ALA A 27 -5.68 15.11 -26.20
N THR A 28 -6.49 15.74 -25.33
CA THR A 28 -6.84 15.17 -24.01
C THR A 28 -7.63 13.88 -24.16
N LEU A 29 -8.61 13.84 -25.07
CA LEU A 29 -9.40 12.63 -25.30
C LEU A 29 -8.55 11.48 -25.86
N LEU A 30 -7.66 11.77 -26.82
CA LEU A 30 -6.72 10.76 -27.35
C LEU A 30 -5.77 10.24 -26.27
N PHE A 31 -5.27 11.12 -25.40
CA PHE A 31 -4.44 10.72 -24.26
C PHE A 31 -5.19 9.86 -23.27
N CYS A 32 -6.43 10.24 -22.90
CA CYS A 32 -7.29 9.45 -22.02
C CYS A 32 -7.67 8.10 -22.65
N GLN A 33 -7.91 8.05 -23.95
CA GLN A 33 -8.17 6.81 -24.66
C GLN A 33 -6.93 5.88 -24.66
N GLY A 34 -5.75 6.47 -24.83
CA GLY A 34 -4.48 5.71 -24.70
C GLY A 34 -4.32 5.13 -23.31
N LEU A 35 -4.57 5.92 -22.25
CA LEU A 35 -4.54 5.44 -20.87
C LEU A 35 -5.62 4.40 -20.61
N TYR A 36 -6.84 4.58 -21.11
CA TYR A 36 -7.92 3.61 -20.95
C TYR A 36 -7.57 2.24 -21.56
N ASN A 37 -6.96 2.22 -22.74
CA ASN A 37 -6.51 0.99 -23.40
C ASN A 37 -5.24 0.41 -22.71
N ALA A 38 -4.45 1.23 -22.04
CA ALA A 38 -3.28 0.76 -21.29
C ALA A 38 -3.64 -0.07 -20.04
N SER A 39 -4.92 -0.14 -19.66
CA SER A 39 -5.38 -1.01 -18.56
C SER A 39 -5.02 -2.48 -18.77
N GLU A 40 -5.04 -2.97 -20.01
CA GLU A 40 -4.65 -4.34 -20.36
C GLU A 40 -3.15 -4.60 -20.07
N VAL A 41 -2.30 -3.60 -20.31
CA VAL A 41 -0.87 -3.68 -20.01
C VAL A 41 -0.64 -3.61 -18.50
N ALA A 42 -1.39 -2.76 -17.80
CA ALA A 42 -1.33 -2.68 -16.33
C ALA A 42 -1.74 -4.01 -15.69
N ASP A 43 -2.76 -4.67 -16.22
CA ASP A 43 -3.20 -6.00 -15.79
C ASP A 43 -2.10 -7.07 -15.98
N LEU A 44 -1.38 -7.04 -17.12
CA LEU A 44 -0.26 -7.94 -17.37
C LEU A 44 0.90 -7.70 -16.40
N LEU A 45 1.20 -6.44 -16.10
CA LEU A 45 2.23 -6.07 -15.13
C LEU A 45 1.84 -6.54 -13.71
N LEU A 46 0.62 -6.27 -13.26
CA LEU A 46 0.12 -6.72 -11.96
C LEU A 46 0.12 -8.25 -11.84
N ALA A 47 -0.25 -8.96 -12.90
CA ALA A 47 -0.23 -10.41 -12.95
C ALA A 47 1.19 -11.00 -12.89
N SER A 48 2.23 -10.23 -13.26
CA SER A 48 3.63 -10.66 -13.13
C SER A 48 4.17 -10.56 -11.71
N PHE A 49 3.61 -9.67 -10.88
CA PHE A 49 4.06 -9.46 -9.50
C PHE A 49 3.51 -10.50 -8.52
N SER A 50 2.31 -11.05 -8.76
CA SER A 50 1.71 -12.02 -7.85
C SER A 50 0.85 -13.04 -8.59
N PRO A 51 1.13 -14.36 -8.43
CA PRO A 51 0.31 -15.42 -9.01
C PRO A 51 -1.12 -15.44 -8.43
N GLU A 52 -1.33 -14.94 -7.21
CA GLU A 52 -2.64 -14.84 -6.59
C GLU A 52 -3.53 -13.82 -7.32
N ILE A 53 -2.99 -12.66 -7.70
CA ILE A 53 -3.70 -11.64 -8.50
C ILE A 53 -4.06 -12.21 -9.86
N ARG A 54 -3.13 -12.95 -10.48
CA ARG A 54 -3.36 -13.58 -11.79
C ARG A 54 -4.54 -14.55 -11.79
N ASN A 55 -4.69 -15.31 -10.73
CA ASN A 55 -5.72 -16.35 -10.64
C ASN A 55 -7.08 -15.82 -10.17
N ASN A 56 -7.13 -14.65 -9.54
CA ASN A 56 -8.35 -14.07 -8.99
C ASN A 56 -9.00 -13.11 -10.00
N LYS A 57 -9.93 -13.62 -10.82
CA LYS A 57 -10.66 -12.84 -11.84
C LYS A 57 -11.41 -11.65 -11.25
N THR A 58 -11.99 -11.81 -10.05
CA THR A 58 -12.74 -10.74 -9.39
C THR A 58 -11.84 -9.58 -9.00
N LEU A 59 -10.66 -9.86 -8.43
CA LEU A 59 -9.71 -8.83 -8.04
C LEU A 59 -9.18 -8.05 -9.26
N ARG A 60 -8.85 -8.75 -10.34
CA ARG A 60 -8.47 -8.10 -11.61
C ARG A 60 -9.56 -7.19 -12.15
N SER A 61 -10.81 -7.67 -12.18
CA SER A 61 -11.94 -6.88 -12.66
C SER A 61 -12.16 -5.63 -11.82
N LEU A 62 -12.02 -5.73 -10.49
CA LEU A 62 -12.12 -4.57 -9.59
C LEU A 62 -11.02 -3.55 -9.85
N LEU A 63 -9.77 -3.99 -9.99
CA LEU A 63 -8.62 -3.10 -10.27
C LEU A 63 -8.78 -2.41 -11.62
N ASP A 64 -9.12 -3.17 -12.68
CA ASP A 64 -9.34 -2.64 -14.02
C ASP A 64 -10.49 -1.62 -14.04
N THR A 65 -11.62 -1.96 -13.41
CA THR A 65 -12.78 -1.05 -13.33
C THR A 65 -12.43 0.23 -12.56
N THR A 66 -11.74 0.12 -11.42
CA THR A 66 -11.32 1.29 -10.63
C THR A 66 -10.36 2.18 -11.43
N TYR A 67 -9.39 1.60 -12.12
CA TYR A 67 -8.47 2.33 -12.99
C TYR A 67 -9.21 3.08 -14.11
N LYS A 68 -10.11 2.40 -14.84
CA LYS A 68 -10.90 2.99 -15.92
C LYS A 68 -11.79 4.14 -15.44
N VAL A 69 -12.43 3.98 -14.29
CA VAL A 69 -13.25 5.04 -13.66
C VAL A 69 -12.39 6.26 -13.33
N LEU A 70 -11.19 6.06 -12.75
CA LEU A 70 -10.27 7.17 -12.46
C LEU A 70 -9.84 7.91 -13.74
N VAL A 71 -9.48 7.19 -14.80
CA VAL A 71 -9.11 7.78 -16.09
C VAL A 71 -10.26 8.63 -16.67
N ILE A 72 -11.50 8.11 -16.60
CA ILE A 72 -12.69 8.82 -17.09
C ILE A 72 -12.93 10.11 -16.28
N ILE A 73 -12.84 10.03 -14.94
CA ILE A 73 -13.06 11.22 -14.07
C ILE A 73 -12.00 12.28 -14.34
N LEU A 74 -10.72 11.90 -14.44
CA LEU A 74 -9.62 12.84 -14.74
C LEU A 74 -9.76 13.45 -16.14
N GLY A 75 -10.13 12.63 -17.13
CA GLY A 75 -10.38 13.11 -18.49
C GLY A 75 -11.54 14.10 -18.57
N ALA A 76 -12.66 13.81 -17.90
CA ALA A 76 -13.80 14.69 -17.84
C ALA A 76 -13.46 16.02 -17.13
N ALA A 77 -12.74 15.97 -16.02
CA ALA A 77 -12.31 17.16 -15.29
C ALA A 77 -11.38 18.04 -16.13
N THR A 78 -10.39 17.46 -16.82
CA THR A 78 -9.49 18.22 -17.71
C THR A 78 -10.21 18.81 -18.89
N CYS A 79 -11.15 18.11 -19.51
CA CYS A 79 -12.00 18.66 -20.59
C CYS A 79 -12.88 19.83 -20.09
N ALA A 80 -13.50 19.69 -18.92
CA ALA A 80 -14.30 20.76 -18.29
C ALA A 80 -13.44 22.01 -18.04
N GLN A 81 -12.21 21.85 -17.57
CA GLN A 81 -11.27 22.95 -17.35
C GLN A 81 -10.90 23.65 -18.65
N ILE A 82 -10.68 22.91 -19.74
CA ILE A 82 -10.35 23.48 -21.06
C ILE A 82 -11.52 24.34 -21.60
N VAL A 83 -12.76 23.93 -21.33
CA VAL A 83 -13.97 24.70 -21.72
C VAL A 83 -14.18 25.94 -20.86
N GLY A 84 -13.49 26.05 -19.71
CA GLY A 84 -13.56 27.19 -18.82
C GLY A 84 -14.50 27.01 -17.62
N PHE A 85 -14.94 25.76 -17.32
CA PHE A 85 -15.68 25.49 -16.09
C PHE A 85 -14.80 25.70 -14.87
N PRO A 86 -15.29 26.36 -13.81
CA PRO A 86 -14.53 26.52 -12.55
C PRO A 86 -14.50 25.20 -11.77
N ILE A 87 -13.56 24.31 -12.12
CA ILE A 87 -13.45 22.99 -11.45
C ILE A 87 -12.83 23.06 -10.05
N GLY A 88 -12.37 24.25 -9.60
CA GLY A 88 -11.69 24.41 -8.32
C GLY A 88 -12.51 23.89 -7.12
N SER A 89 -13.81 24.18 -7.08
CA SER A 89 -14.70 23.69 -6.03
C SER A 89 -14.91 22.18 -6.09
N ILE A 90 -14.97 21.59 -7.29
CA ILE A 90 -15.10 20.13 -7.49
C ILE A 90 -13.82 19.44 -7.03
N VAL A 91 -12.65 19.97 -7.40
CA VAL A 91 -11.36 19.44 -6.97
C VAL A 91 -11.18 19.55 -5.45
N ALA A 92 -11.60 20.69 -4.85
CA ALA A 92 -11.57 20.85 -3.40
C ALA A 92 -12.48 19.83 -2.70
N GLY A 93 -13.71 19.62 -3.20
CA GLY A 93 -14.62 18.61 -2.68
C GLY A 93 -14.08 17.18 -2.85
N ALA A 94 -13.52 16.85 -4.02
CA ALA A 94 -12.87 15.56 -4.25
C ALA A 94 -11.66 15.36 -3.35
N GLY A 95 -10.90 16.41 -3.03
CA GLY A 95 -9.81 16.39 -2.06
C GLY A 95 -10.27 16.02 -0.65
N LEU A 96 -11.42 16.54 -0.21
CA LEU A 96 -12.01 16.20 1.07
C LEU A 96 -12.47 14.74 1.13
N VAL A 97 -13.10 14.24 0.05
CA VAL A 97 -13.44 12.81 -0.07
C VAL A 97 -12.18 11.95 -0.08
N GLY A 98 -11.13 12.36 -0.80
CA GLY A 98 -9.85 11.68 -0.82
C GLY A 98 -9.19 11.60 0.56
N LEU A 99 -9.27 12.69 1.35
CA LEU A 99 -8.79 12.69 2.74
C LEU A 99 -9.55 11.68 3.59
N THR A 100 -10.88 11.63 3.48
CA THR A 100 -11.72 10.67 4.22
C THR A 100 -11.35 9.22 3.88
N ILE A 101 -11.18 8.91 2.59
CA ILE A 101 -10.75 7.58 2.13
C ILE A 101 -9.34 7.26 2.63
N SER A 102 -8.43 8.24 2.60
CA SER A 102 -7.05 8.07 3.09
C SER A 102 -7.00 7.74 4.59
N LEU A 103 -7.81 8.45 5.40
CA LEU A 103 -7.93 8.15 6.83
C LEU A 103 -8.52 6.76 7.07
N ALA A 104 -9.53 6.35 6.29
CA ALA A 104 -10.10 5.00 6.38
C ALA A 104 -9.11 3.89 5.97
N ALA A 105 -8.20 4.17 5.05
CA ALA A 105 -7.17 3.22 4.56
C ALA A 105 -5.87 3.25 5.38
N GLN A 106 -5.72 4.16 6.34
CA GLN A 106 -4.49 4.41 7.08
C GLN A 106 -3.92 3.17 7.75
N GLU A 107 -4.76 2.36 8.40
CA GLU A 107 -4.31 1.12 9.06
C GLU A 107 -3.77 0.10 8.07
N SER A 108 -4.44 -0.06 6.93
CA SER A 108 -3.98 -0.97 5.86
C SER A 108 -2.63 -0.54 5.30
N ALA A 109 -2.46 0.76 5.05
CA ALA A 109 -1.19 1.32 4.60
C ALA A 109 -0.08 1.13 5.64
N SER A 110 -0.38 1.40 6.93
CA SER A 110 0.57 1.17 8.04
C SER A 110 1.03 -0.27 8.11
N ASN A 111 0.13 -1.24 7.95
CA ASN A 111 0.47 -2.66 7.95
C ASN A 111 1.39 -3.05 6.78
N LEU A 112 1.14 -2.50 5.59
CA LEU A 112 1.98 -2.72 4.42
C LEU A 112 3.39 -2.17 4.61
N PHE A 113 3.52 -0.91 5.06
CA PHE A 113 4.83 -0.29 5.33
C PHE A 113 5.58 -1.03 6.43
N SER A 114 4.90 -1.42 7.52
CA SER A 114 5.50 -2.23 8.58
C SER A 114 6.00 -3.58 8.07
N GLY A 115 5.26 -4.24 7.17
CA GLY A 115 5.70 -5.47 6.53
C GLY A 115 6.97 -5.28 5.72
N ILE A 116 7.08 -4.19 4.96
CA ILE A 116 8.29 -3.83 4.22
C ILE A 116 9.47 -3.61 5.17
N VAL A 117 9.27 -2.87 6.26
CA VAL A 117 10.31 -2.62 7.29
C VAL A 117 10.78 -3.96 7.90
N ILE A 118 9.88 -4.86 8.28
CA ILE A 118 10.24 -6.17 8.82
C ILE A 118 11.10 -6.97 7.82
N LEU A 119 10.76 -6.93 6.53
CA LEU A 119 11.49 -7.65 5.49
C LEU A 119 12.87 -7.04 5.18
N LEU A 120 13.03 -5.72 5.32
CA LEU A 120 14.29 -5.03 5.07
C LEU A 120 15.23 -5.10 6.28
N ASP A 121 14.75 -4.74 7.47
CA ASP A 121 15.55 -4.66 8.70
C ASP A 121 15.77 -6.03 9.34
N LYS A 122 14.89 -7.01 9.05
CA LYS A 122 14.95 -8.40 9.53
C LYS A 122 15.19 -8.51 11.04
N PRO A 123 14.40 -7.87 11.90
CA PRO A 123 14.53 -8.01 13.34
C PRO A 123 14.29 -9.46 13.79
N PHE A 124 13.61 -10.24 12.98
CA PHE A 124 13.43 -11.68 13.09
C PHE A 124 13.23 -12.30 11.70
N SER A 125 13.41 -13.59 11.58
CA SER A 125 13.25 -14.39 10.37
C SER A 125 12.23 -15.50 10.58
N ILE A 126 11.76 -16.10 9.48
CA ILE A 126 10.93 -17.30 9.54
C ILE A 126 11.73 -18.41 10.24
N GLY A 127 11.11 -19.08 11.21
CA GLY A 127 11.73 -20.09 12.06
C GLY A 127 12.28 -19.55 13.38
N ASP A 128 12.36 -18.22 13.56
CA ASP A 128 12.80 -17.62 14.82
C ASP A 128 11.70 -17.75 15.89
N TRP A 129 12.14 -17.99 17.13
CA TRP A 129 11.28 -17.93 18.31
C TRP A 129 11.24 -16.50 18.84
N ILE A 130 10.08 -15.86 18.76
CA ILE A 130 9.91 -14.46 19.17
C ILE A 130 8.82 -14.28 20.22
N THR A 131 8.95 -13.22 21.01
CA THR A 131 7.90 -12.74 21.91
C THR A 131 7.53 -11.31 21.49
N VAL A 132 6.25 -11.08 21.20
CA VAL A 132 5.69 -9.78 20.81
C VAL A 132 4.55 -9.46 21.79
N GLY A 133 4.78 -8.52 22.70
CA GLY A 133 3.83 -8.25 23.79
C GLY A 133 3.56 -9.51 24.62
N ASN A 134 2.33 -10.01 24.57
CA ASN A 134 1.90 -11.22 25.29
C ASN A 134 1.90 -12.50 24.42
N VAL A 135 2.31 -12.39 23.16
CA VAL A 135 2.34 -13.53 22.23
C VAL A 135 3.76 -14.05 22.10
N GLU A 136 3.93 -15.35 22.33
CA GLU A 136 5.20 -16.04 22.20
C GLU A 136 5.05 -17.24 21.28
N GLY A 137 6.04 -17.45 20.39
CA GLY A 137 6.07 -18.59 19.49
C GLY A 137 7.05 -18.47 18.35
N GLU A 138 7.01 -19.46 17.46
CA GLU A 138 7.82 -19.56 16.26
C GLU A 138 7.18 -18.81 15.09
N VAL A 139 7.94 -18.00 14.37
CA VAL A 139 7.49 -17.31 13.15
C VAL A 139 7.36 -18.33 12.02
N ILE A 140 6.12 -18.53 11.53
CA ILE A 140 5.85 -19.48 10.43
C ILE A 140 5.96 -18.78 9.09
N ASP A 141 5.42 -17.54 9.02
CA ASP A 141 5.25 -16.83 7.75
C ASP A 141 5.16 -15.33 7.98
N ILE A 142 5.69 -14.55 7.02
CA ILE A 142 5.68 -13.09 7.04
C ILE A 142 5.03 -12.62 5.74
N ASN A 143 3.80 -12.14 5.82
CA ASN A 143 3.04 -11.62 4.68
C ASN A 143 3.07 -10.09 4.66
N PHE A 144 2.57 -9.48 3.58
CA PHE A 144 2.50 -8.01 3.41
C PHE A 144 1.78 -7.29 4.56
N ARG A 145 0.74 -7.89 5.13
CA ARG A 145 -0.11 -7.27 6.14
C ARG A 145 0.07 -7.84 7.54
N SER A 146 0.45 -9.09 7.65
CA SER A 146 0.45 -9.83 8.91
C SER A 146 1.53 -10.90 8.94
N THR A 147 2.02 -11.16 10.15
CA THR A 147 2.95 -12.24 10.46
C THR A 147 2.21 -13.34 11.20
N ARG A 148 2.49 -14.59 10.87
CA ARG A 148 1.91 -15.78 11.51
C ARG A 148 2.92 -16.37 12.48
N ILE A 149 2.48 -16.59 13.71
CA ILE A 149 3.29 -17.14 14.80
C ILE A 149 2.60 -18.42 15.30
N ARG A 150 3.37 -19.49 15.45
CA ARG A 150 2.92 -20.76 16.06
C ARG A 150 3.28 -20.73 17.53
N SER A 151 2.26 -20.75 18.38
CA SER A 151 2.43 -20.85 19.83
C SER A 151 2.82 -22.26 20.29
N MET A 152 3.19 -22.42 21.56
CA MET A 152 3.55 -23.72 22.16
C MET A 152 2.44 -24.75 22.11
N ASP A 153 1.18 -24.34 22.14
CA ASP A 153 -0.01 -25.20 22.00
C ASP A 153 -0.32 -25.59 20.55
N HIS A 154 0.59 -25.27 19.60
CA HIS A 154 0.44 -25.43 18.16
C HIS A 154 -0.65 -24.59 17.52
N SER A 155 -1.29 -23.68 18.24
CA SER A 155 -2.19 -22.70 17.63
C SER A 155 -1.43 -21.69 16.75
N VAL A 156 -2.07 -21.22 15.68
CA VAL A 156 -1.52 -20.20 14.81
C VAL A 156 -2.14 -18.86 15.16
N ILE A 157 -1.31 -17.94 15.63
CA ILE A 157 -1.69 -16.59 15.97
C ILE A 157 -1.28 -15.68 14.81
N ILE A 158 -2.21 -14.84 14.35
CA ILE A 158 -1.98 -13.88 13.27
C ILE A 158 -1.91 -12.48 13.89
N ILE A 159 -0.76 -11.84 13.77
CA ILE A 159 -0.54 -10.48 14.27
C ILE A 159 -0.33 -9.55 13.08
N THR A 160 -0.92 -8.36 13.12
CA THR A 160 -0.72 -7.34 12.08
C THR A 160 0.70 -6.78 12.17
N ASN A 161 1.32 -6.53 11.01
CA ASN A 161 2.70 -6.05 10.97
C ASN A 161 2.87 -4.69 11.67
N SER A 162 1.86 -3.80 11.59
CA SER A 162 1.89 -2.52 12.32
C SER A 162 1.92 -2.71 13.83
N GLN A 163 1.19 -3.70 14.36
CA GLN A 163 1.19 -4.03 15.77
C GLN A 163 2.54 -4.59 16.22
N ILE A 164 3.20 -5.39 15.40
CA ILE A 164 4.56 -5.90 15.69
C ILE A 164 5.55 -4.74 15.74
N CYS A 165 5.55 -3.86 14.74
CA CYS A 165 6.46 -2.70 14.71
C CYS A 165 6.21 -1.70 15.84
N ALA A 166 4.98 -1.59 16.33
CA ALA A 166 4.63 -0.73 17.46
C ALA A 166 4.95 -1.36 18.83
N SER A 167 5.24 -2.67 18.87
CA SER A 167 5.49 -3.42 20.10
C SER A 167 6.98 -3.71 20.28
N THR A 168 7.38 -4.02 21.52
CA THR A 168 8.71 -4.56 21.78
C THR A 168 8.77 -6.00 21.28
N VAL A 169 9.71 -6.29 20.41
CA VAL A 169 10.00 -7.64 19.89
C VAL A 169 11.24 -8.19 20.60
N GLN A 170 11.08 -9.33 21.24
CA GLN A 170 12.19 -10.08 21.82
C GLN A 170 12.45 -11.32 20.98
N ASN A 171 13.59 -11.37 20.29
CA ASN A 171 14.00 -12.53 19.50
C ASN A 171 14.86 -13.48 20.33
N ALA A 172 14.31 -14.66 20.60
CA ALA A 172 15.00 -15.69 21.40
C ALA A 172 16.04 -16.48 20.60
N ALA A 173 15.94 -16.49 19.26
CA ALA A 173 16.91 -17.16 18.40
C ALA A 173 18.29 -16.45 18.41
N LEU A 174 18.30 -15.13 18.67
CA LEU A 174 19.54 -14.34 18.77
C LEU A 174 20.22 -14.40 20.14
N ARG A 175 19.72 -15.20 21.07
CA ARG A 175 20.33 -15.35 22.40
C ARG A 175 21.66 -16.09 22.32
N THR A 176 22.69 -15.50 22.90
CA THR A 176 24.00 -16.16 23.08
C THR A 176 24.05 -17.02 24.34
N MET A 177 23.21 -16.71 25.34
CA MET A 177 23.15 -17.43 26.61
C MET A 177 21.71 -17.64 27.06
N ARG A 178 21.44 -18.78 27.71
CA ARG A 178 20.13 -19.09 28.27
C ARG A 178 20.23 -19.08 29.81
N PRO A 179 19.48 -18.22 30.53
CA PRO A 179 19.46 -18.28 31.99
C PRO A 179 18.71 -19.52 32.45
N TYR A 180 19.35 -20.32 33.27
CA TYR A 180 18.70 -21.41 34.00
C TYR A 180 18.30 -20.90 35.38
N LYS A 181 17.00 -20.89 35.68
CA LYS A 181 16.47 -20.57 36.99
C LYS A 181 15.90 -21.85 37.61
N PHE A 182 16.42 -22.23 38.76
CA PHE A 182 15.88 -23.35 39.51
C PHE A 182 15.79 -22.96 41.00
N ASN A 183 14.78 -23.47 41.67
CA ASN A 183 14.59 -23.27 43.10
C ASN A 183 15.18 -24.48 43.84
N LEU A 184 16.18 -24.22 44.68
CA LEU A 184 16.72 -25.22 45.58
C LEU A 184 15.98 -25.12 46.91
N GLY A 185 15.25 -26.16 47.25
CA GLY A 185 14.72 -26.36 48.61
C GLY A 185 15.81 -26.92 49.50
N VAL A 186 16.24 -26.17 50.49
CA VAL A 186 17.16 -26.60 51.54
C VAL A 186 16.43 -26.79 52.85
N THR A 187 16.82 -27.82 53.63
CA THR A 187 16.27 -28.02 54.96
C THR A 187 16.83 -26.99 55.92
N TYR A 188 16.00 -26.50 56.84
CA TYR A 188 16.38 -25.49 57.84
C TYR A 188 17.58 -25.81 58.73
N GLY A 189 18.07 -27.05 58.69
CA GLY A 189 19.23 -27.53 59.46
C GLY A 189 20.58 -27.32 58.79
N LEU A 190 20.61 -26.80 57.54
CA LEU A 190 21.87 -26.48 56.83
C LEU A 190 22.36 -25.08 57.22
N SER A 191 23.55 -25.02 57.82
CA SER A 191 24.20 -23.72 58.07
C SER A 191 24.58 -23.05 56.75
N LEU A 192 24.29 -21.78 56.58
CA LEU A 192 24.66 -20.93 55.42
C LEU A 192 26.18 -20.88 55.14
N ILE A 193 27.01 -21.41 56.07
CA ILE A 193 28.48 -21.46 55.94
C ILE A 193 28.92 -22.56 54.93
N HIS A 194 28.04 -23.47 54.55
CA HIS A 194 28.36 -24.62 53.67
C HIS A 194 27.77 -24.50 52.26
N ILE A 195 27.18 -23.35 51.91
CA ILE A 195 26.77 -23.00 50.56
C ILE A 195 27.79 -21.98 50.01
#